data_aebfad3fa22bef335b01d950ecec141a
#
_entry.id   aebfad3fa22bef335b01d950ecec141a
#
_cell.length_a   1.000
_cell.length_b   1.000
_cell.length_c   1.000
_cell.angle_alpha   90.00
_cell.angle_beta   90.00
_cell.angle_gamma   90.00
#
_symmetry.space_group_name_H-M   'P 1'
#
loop_
_entity.id
_entity.type
_entity.pdbx_description
1 polymer ?
#
loop_
_entity_poly.entity_id
_entity_poly.type
_entity_poly.pdbx_seq_one_letter_code
_entity_poly.pdbx_strand_id
1 'polypeptide(L)'
;LAAEINTPELVKQLEDLGLTVYYLKNPLTLEEMYVNLEIVGQLTGHDVTELVDSLKARVAAVDEKIVPLSYMPTVFYEIDATDASKPYSYGPGTFGDLLIQRAGGANLVTLAGITDSYPQVSLEQIVATNPGIIILGDSMWGVTVDSVLTRPGWEGLDAVKNNQIFAFDDNLVSRPGPRLVDGLEQLAKLLHPDAFK
;
A
#
# COMPACT_ATOMS: atom_id res chain seq x y z
N LEU A 1 2.25 -13.55 18.97
CA LEU A 1 1.07 -13.09 18.25
C LEU A 1 0.78 -14.01 17.07
N ALA A 2 -0.48 -14.29 16.78
CA ALA A 2 -0.94 -14.99 15.60
C ALA A 2 -1.94 -14.10 14.84
N ALA A 3 -2.06 -14.31 13.53
CA ALA A 3 -2.98 -13.59 12.66
C ALA A 3 -3.60 -14.55 11.63
N GLU A 4 -4.41 -14.06 10.71
CA GLU A 4 -5.15 -14.87 9.73
C GLU A 4 -4.27 -15.81 8.90
N ILE A 5 -3.01 -15.45 8.70
CA ILE A 5 -2.05 -16.30 7.97
C ILE A 5 -1.63 -17.55 8.77
N ASN A 6 -1.83 -17.56 10.09
CA ASN A 6 -1.45 -18.67 10.95
C ASN A 6 -2.61 -19.66 11.06
N THR A 7 -2.36 -20.91 10.72
CA THR A 7 -3.40 -21.94 10.79
C THR A 7 -3.76 -22.29 12.23
N PRO A 8 -5.01 -22.74 12.52
CA PRO A 8 -5.40 -23.20 13.85
C PRO A 8 -4.49 -24.30 14.39
N GLU A 9 -3.98 -25.18 13.51
CA GLU A 9 -3.07 -26.26 13.89
C GLU A 9 -1.73 -25.72 14.39
N LEU A 10 -1.19 -24.68 13.75
CA LEU A 10 0.04 -24.01 14.20
C LEU A 10 -0.17 -23.35 15.57
N VAL A 11 -1.30 -22.65 15.75
CA VAL A 11 -1.65 -22.03 17.04
C VAL A 11 -1.70 -23.10 18.13
N LYS A 12 -2.39 -24.23 17.87
CA LYS A 12 -2.47 -25.33 18.83
C LYS A 12 -1.08 -25.92 19.17
N GLN A 13 -0.20 -26.10 18.17
CA GLN A 13 1.16 -26.59 18.42
C GLN A 13 1.95 -25.66 19.35
N LEU A 14 1.80 -24.32 19.20
CA LEU A 14 2.43 -23.36 20.09
C LEU A 14 1.88 -23.42 21.51
N GLU A 15 0.55 -23.58 21.66
CA GLU A 15 -0.11 -23.75 22.97
C GLU A 15 0.28 -25.06 23.66
N ASP A 16 0.40 -26.15 22.91
CA ASP A 16 0.86 -27.45 23.41
C ASP A 16 2.33 -27.39 23.92
N LEU A 17 3.14 -26.43 23.43
CA LEU A 17 4.48 -26.11 23.93
C LEU A 17 4.45 -25.19 25.16
N GLY A 18 3.26 -24.84 25.70
CA GLY A 18 3.10 -23.97 26.84
C GLY A 18 3.24 -22.49 26.54
N LEU A 19 3.19 -22.09 25.27
CA LEU A 19 3.24 -20.69 24.88
C LEU A 19 1.83 -20.09 24.91
N THR A 20 1.71 -18.89 25.48
CA THR A 20 0.47 -18.10 25.41
C THR A 20 0.36 -17.48 24.01
N VAL A 21 -0.68 -17.82 23.27
CA VAL A 21 -0.93 -17.28 21.95
C VAL A 21 -2.08 -16.28 22.00
N TYR A 22 -1.86 -15.09 21.45
CA TYR A 22 -2.90 -14.09 21.25
C TYR A 22 -3.14 -13.90 19.74
N TYR A 23 -4.39 -14.06 19.32
CA TYR A 23 -4.77 -13.81 17.93
C TYR A 23 -5.05 -12.32 17.73
N LEU A 24 -4.27 -11.69 16.86
CA LEU A 24 -4.42 -10.29 16.49
C LEU A 24 -4.91 -10.23 15.04
N LYS A 25 -6.14 -9.78 14.86
CA LYS A 25 -6.76 -9.64 13.53
C LYS A 25 -5.96 -8.64 12.70
N ASN A 26 -5.75 -8.95 11.40
CA ASN A 26 -5.17 -7.97 10.47
C ASN A 26 -6.07 -6.75 10.38
N PRO A 27 -5.54 -5.55 10.59
CA PRO A 27 -6.32 -4.34 10.44
C PRO A 27 -6.60 -4.06 8.96
N LEU A 28 -7.73 -3.44 8.68
CA LEU A 28 -8.11 -2.98 7.34
C LEU A 28 -8.10 -1.45 7.22
N THR A 29 -7.96 -0.77 8.34
CA THR A 29 -7.90 0.69 8.44
C THR A 29 -6.74 1.15 9.32
N LEU A 30 -6.36 2.42 9.23
CA LEU A 30 -5.36 2.99 10.13
C LEU A 30 -5.86 3.01 11.58
N GLU A 31 -7.15 3.21 11.78
CA GLU A 31 -7.79 3.20 13.10
C GLU A 31 -7.66 1.82 13.75
N GLU A 32 -7.94 0.75 13.01
CA GLU A 32 -7.75 -0.63 13.49
C GLU A 32 -6.27 -0.94 13.76
N MET A 33 -5.35 -0.39 12.95
CA MET A 33 -3.91 -0.50 13.21
C MET A 33 -3.52 0.17 14.54
N TYR A 34 -4.07 1.35 14.85
CA TYR A 34 -3.81 2.00 16.15
C TYR A 34 -4.31 1.15 17.31
N VAL A 35 -5.51 0.58 17.20
CA VAL A 35 -6.05 -0.35 18.20
C VAL A 35 -5.13 -1.56 18.38
N ASN A 36 -4.63 -2.12 17.30
CA ASN A 36 -3.69 -3.25 17.36
C ASN A 36 -2.37 -2.86 18.08
N LEU A 37 -1.85 -1.66 17.87
CA LEU A 37 -0.68 -1.17 18.59
C LEU A 37 -0.95 -1.04 20.09
N GLU A 38 -2.12 -0.52 20.48
CA GLU A 38 -2.54 -0.42 21.88
C GLU A 38 -2.66 -1.80 22.53
N ILE A 39 -3.26 -2.78 21.84
CA ILE A 39 -3.34 -4.17 22.32
C ILE A 39 -1.94 -4.76 22.52
N VAL A 40 -1.04 -4.58 21.56
CA VAL A 40 0.35 -5.08 21.68
C VAL A 40 1.07 -4.40 22.84
N GLY A 41 0.88 -3.08 23.01
CA GLY A 41 1.41 -2.34 24.15
C GLY A 41 0.97 -2.93 25.48
N GLN A 42 -0.34 -3.20 25.65
CA GLN A 42 -0.90 -3.82 26.84
C GLN A 42 -0.32 -5.23 27.08
N LEU A 43 -0.25 -6.07 26.06
CA LEU A 43 0.28 -7.44 26.17
C LEU A 43 1.76 -7.48 26.53
N THR A 44 2.52 -6.46 26.16
CA THR A 44 3.97 -6.38 26.38
C THR A 44 4.37 -5.49 27.56
N GLY A 45 3.39 -4.81 28.18
CA GLY A 45 3.62 -3.89 29.29
C GLY A 45 4.28 -2.56 28.88
N HIS A 46 4.13 -2.16 27.61
CA HIS A 46 4.67 -0.90 27.09
C HIS A 46 3.55 0.13 26.87
N ASP A 47 3.79 1.35 27.33
CA ASP A 47 2.93 2.47 26.96
C ASP A 47 3.23 2.90 25.52
N VAL A 48 2.23 2.87 24.66
CA VAL A 48 2.31 3.23 23.25
C VAL A 48 1.52 4.51 22.92
N THR A 49 1.03 5.22 23.93
CA THR A 49 0.19 6.41 23.75
C THR A 49 0.89 7.47 22.89
N GLU A 50 2.11 7.83 23.24
CA GLU A 50 2.88 8.82 22.46
C GLU A 50 3.13 8.38 21.01
N LEU A 51 3.38 7.09 20.79
CA LEU A 51 3.54 6.53 19.44
C LEU A 51 2.25 6.70 18.64
N VAL A 52 1.12 6.26 19.19
CA VAL A 52 -0.18 6.32 18.50
C VAL A 52 -0.60 7.76 18.22
N ASP A 53 -0.43 8.66 19.19
CA ASP A 53 -0.74 10.09 19.01
C ASP A 53 0.15 10.73 17.94
N SER A 54 1.44 10.41 17.90
CA SER A 54 2.35 10.85 16.86
C SER A 54 1.93 10.37 15.48
N LEU A 55 1.55 9.09 15.34
CA LEU A 55 1.09 8.54 14.06
C LEU A 55 -0.20 9.23 13.60
N LYS A 56 -1.17 9.43 14.49
CA LYS A 56 -2.42 10.15 14.20
C LYS A 56 -2.15 11.60 13.74
N ALA A 57 -1.23 12.30 14.43
CA ALA A 57 -0.86 13.66 14.06
C ALA A 57 -0.19 13.74 12.68
N ARG A 58 0.67 12.77 12.34
CA ARG A 58 1.32 12.69 11.02
C ARG A 58 0.31 12.44 9.91
N VAL A 59 -0.64 11.53 10.14
CA VAL A 59 -1.72 11.25 9.19
C VAL A 59 -2.58 12.50 8.97
N ALA A 60 -2.96 13.21 10.04
CA ALA A 60 -3.72 14.46 9.95
C ALA A 60 -2.95 15.53 9.15
N ALA A 61 -1.64 15.63 9.32
CA ALA A 61 -0.80 16.57 8.56
C ALA A 61 -0.75 16.24 7.05
N VAL A 62 -0.86 14.96 6.68
CA VAL A 62 -1.02 14.58 5.26
C VAL A 62 -2.40 14.98 4.77
N ASP A 63 -3.48 14.65 5.53
CA ASP A 63 -4.86 14.97 5.15
C ASP A 63 -5.06 16.48 4.93
N GLU A 64 -4.49 17.34 5.80
CA GLU A 64 -4.55 18.80 5.66
C GLU A 64 -4.00 19.29 4.32
N LYS A 65 -3.02 18.61 3.75
CA LYS A 65 -2.41 18.96 2.47
C LYS A 65 -3.14 18.36 1.28
N ILE A 66 -3.70 17.16 1.43
CA ILE A 66 -4.29 16.41 0.34
C ILE A 66 -5.77 16.78 0.13
N VAL A 67 -6.57 16.92 1.21
CA VAL A 67 -8.02 17.17 1.11
C VAL A 67 -8.39 18.41 0.25
N PRO A 68 -7.62 19.53 0.29
CA PRO A 68 -7.94 20.69 -0.54
C PRO A 68 -7.64 20.51 -2.04
N LEU A 69 -6.95 19.44 -2.43
CA LEU A 69 -6.53 19.25 -3.82
C LEU A 69 -7.71 18.77 -4.68
N SER A 70 -7.85 19.38 -5.85
CA SER A 70 -8.87 18.99 -6.83
C SER A 70 -8.38 17.98 -7.87
N TYR A 71 -7.06 17.79 -7.97
CA TYR A 71 -6.44 16.86 -8.91
C TYR A 71 -6.01 15.59 -8.18
N MET A 72 -6.43 14.43 -8.71
CA MET A 72 -6.05 13.11 -8.24
C MET A 72 -5.44 12.34 -9.42
N PRO A 73 -4.10 12.12 -9.42
CA PRO A 73 -3.47 11.34 -10.49
C PRO A 73 -3.96 9.88 -10.46
N THR A 74 -4.17 9.31 -11.64
CA THR A 74 -4.41 7.87 -11.79
C THR A 74 -3.12 7.11 -11.51
N VAL A 75 -3.15 6.20 -10.55
CA VAL A 75 -2.00 5.45 -10.06
C VAL A 75 -2.16 3.97 -10.39
N PHE A 76 -1.16 3.40 -11.06
CA PHE A 76 -0.97 1.97 -11.14
C PHE A 76 0.14 1.57 -10.16
N TYR A 77 -0.19 0.77 -9.15
CA TYR A 77 0.80 0.24 -8.21
C TYR A 77 1.07 -1.23 -8.55
N GLU A 78 2.28 -1.51 -9.03
CA GLU A 78 2.72 -2.85 -9.39
C GLU A 78 3.34 -3.54 -8.17
N ILE A 79 2.83 -4.73 -7.81
CA ILE A 79 3.36 -5.52 -6.70
C ILE A 79 4.12 -6.76 -7.15
N ASP A 80 3.84 -7.25 -8.35
CA ASP A 80 4.56 -8.35 -9.00
C ASP A 80 4.30 -8.32 -10.50
N ALA A 81 5.36 -8.21 -11.29
CA ALA A 81 5.34 -8.28 -12.74
C ALA A 81 6.17 -9.47 -13.29
N THR A 82 6.18 -10.59 -12.58
CA THR A 82 6.75 -11.84 -13.13
C THR A 82 6.17 -12.16 -14.51
N ASP A 83 4.87 -11.85 -14.71
CA ASP A 83 4.25 -11.74 -16.03
C ASP A 83 3.90 -10.28 -16.32
N ALA A 84 4.74 -9.58 -17.07
CA ALA A 84 4.55 -8.17 -17.39
C ALA A 84 3.32 -7.88 -18.28
N SER A 85 2.67 -8.90 -18.86
CA SER A 85 1.42 -8.73 -19.61
C SER A 85 0.18 -8.64 -18.70
N LYS A 86 0.31 -9.07 -17.45
CA LYS A 86 -0.76 -9.08 -16.44
C LYS A 86 -0.19 -9.00 -15.01
N PRO A 87 0.47 -7.89 -14.67
CA PRO A 87 1.05 -7.69 -13.34
C PRO A 87 -0.02 -7.68 -12.26
N TYR A 88 0.36 -8.07 -11.04
CA TYR A 88 -0.47 -7.93 -9.86
C TYR A 88 -0.47 -6.50 -9.33
N SER A 89 -1.60 -6.09 -8.77
CA SER A 89 -1.77 -4.77 -8.16
C SER A 89 -2.61 -4.82 -6.89
N TYR A 90 -2.61 -3.74 -6.12
CA TYR A 90 -3.52 -3.56 -4.98
C TYR A 90 -4.90 -3.15 -5.45
N GLY A 91 -5.92 -3.90 -5.03
CA GLY A 91 -7.32 -3.58 -5.23
C GLY A 91 -8.04 -3.22 -3.93
N PRO A 92 -9.38 -3.04 -4.00
CA PRO A 92 -10.19 -2.62 -2.86
C PRO A 92 -10.02 -3.51 -1.63
N GLY A 93 -10.00 -2.88 -0.44
CA GLY A 93 -9.87 -3.56 0.85
C GLY A 93 -8.42 -3.91 1.23
N THR A 94 -7.43 -3.44 0.49
CA THR A 94 -6.00 -3.55 0.85
C THR A 94 -5.45 -2.24 1.42
N PHE A 95 -4.37 -2.31 2.20
CA PHE A 95 -3.67 -1.10 2.63
C PHE A 95 -3.06 -0.32 1.45
N GLY A 96 -2.58 -1.01 0.41
CA GLY A 96 -2.08 -0.35 -0.79
C GLY A 96 -3.14 0.56 -1.41
N ASP A 97 -4.35 0.05 -1.60
CA ASP A 97 -5.48 0.84 -2.12
C ASP A 97 -5.85 2.00 -1.16
N LEU A 98 -5.99 1.70 0.14
CA LEU A 98 -6.28 2.71 1.17
C LEU A 98 -5.26 3.86 1.16
N LEU A 99 -3.97 3.54 1.12
CA LEU A 99 -2.91 4.56 1.18
C LEU A 99 -2.80 5.35 -0.13
N ILE A 100 -2.99 4.71 -1.29
CA ILE A 100 -3.06 5.42 -2.58
C ILE A 100 -4.18 6.47 -2.55
N GLN A 101 -5.39 6.08 -2.12
CA GLN A 101 -6.54 6.98 -2.05
C GLN A 101 -6.30 8.11 -1.04
N ARG A 102 -5.80 7.79 0.16
CA ARG A 102 -5.55 8.80 1.19
C ARG A 102 -4.39 9.74 0.83
N ALA A 103 -3.43 9.26 0.05
CA ALA A 103 -2.37 10.08 -0.55
C ALA A 103 -2.85 10.97 -1.71
N GLY A 104 -4.15 10.96 -2.04
CA GLY A 104 -4.74 11.76 -3.10
C GLY A 104 -4.60 11.15 -4.50
N GLY A 105 -4.34 9.86 -4.61
CA GLY A 105 -4.33 9.14 -5.88
C GLY A 105 -5.64 8.42 -6.17
N ALA A 106 -5.95 8.24 -7.46
CA ALA A 106 -7.03 7.39 -7.93
C ALA A 106 -6.45 6.04 -8.36
N ASN A 107 -6.78 4.97 -7.62
CA ASN A 107 -6.25 3.65 -7.92
C ASN A 107 -6.81 3.12 -9.24
N LEU A 108 -5.91 2.75 -10.16
CA LEU A 108 -6.26 2.18 -11.47
C LEU A 108 -7.18 0.96 -11.35
N VAL A 109 -6.95 0.08 -10.39
CA VAL A 109 -7.75 -1.14 -10.17
C VAL A 109 -9.21 -0.78 -9.90
N THR A 110 -9.44 0.19 -9.02
CA THR A 110 -10.78 0.70 -8.70
C THR A 110 -11.43 1.39 -9.91
N LEU A 111 -10.66 2.19 -10.66
CA LEU A 111 -11.16 2.88 -11.87
C LEU A 111 -11.51 1.90 -12.98
N ALA A 112 -10.80 0.78 -13.10
CA ALA A 112 -11.10 -0.31 -14.04
C ALA A 112 -12.31 -1.18 -13.63
N GLY A 113 -12.94 -0.88 -12.47
CA GLY A 113 -14.09 -1.63 -11.95
C GLY A 113 -13.75 -3.02 -11.42
N ILE A 114 -12.47 -3.28 -11.11
CA ILE A 114 -12.01 -4.55 -10.55
C ILE A 114 -12.25 -4.54 -9.05
N THR A 115 -12.83 -5.61 -8.52
CA THR A 115 -13.23 -5.72 -7.10
C THR A 115 -12.36 -6.67 -6.27
N ASP A 116 -11.48 -7.43 -6.92
CA ASP A 116 -10.53 -8.31 -6.23
C ASP A 116 -9.47 -7.50 -5.48
N SER A 117 -9.07 -7.97 -4.30
CA SER A 117 -8.08 -7.29 -3.45
C SER A 117 -6.66 -7.33 -4.03
N TYR A 118 -6.32 -8.40 -4.75
CA TYR A 118 -4.99 -8.58 -5.37
C TYR A 118 -5.13 -9.10 -6.80
N PRO A 119 -5.68 -8.30 -7.71
CA PRO A 119 -5.93 -8.75 -9.07
C PRO A 119 -4.67 -8.78 -9.92
N GLN A 120 -4.67 -9.65 -10.92
CA GLN A 120 -3.87 -9.46 -12.11
C GLN A 120 -4.59 -8.47 -13.04
N VAL A 121 -3.88 -7.42 -13.46
CA VAL A 121 -4.43 -6.38 -14.33
C VAL A 121 -3.90 -6.58 -15.74
N SER A 122 -4.78 -6.82 -16.71
CA SER A 122 -4.36 -7.04 -18.08
C SER A 122 -3.79 -5.77 -18.73
N LEU A 123 -2.94 -5.94 -19.74
CA LEU A 123 -2.40 -4.81 -20.50
C LEU A 123 -3.52 -3.94 -21.10
N GLU A 124 -4.61 -4.53 -21.58
CA GLU A 124 -5.75 -3.80 -22.12
C GLU A 124 -6.40 -2.91 -21.06
N GLN A 125 -6.53 -3.38 -19.81
CA GLN A 125 -7.09 -2.61 -18.71
C GLN A 125 -6.14 -1.46 -18.32
N ILE A 126 -4.83 -1.72 -18.26
CA ILE A 126 -3.81 -0.69 -17.99
C ILE A 126 -3.85 0.39 -19.07
N VAL A 127 -3.87 0.00 -20.35
CA VAL A 127 -3.91 0.94 -21.48
C VAL A 127 -5.22 1.72 -21.51
N ALA A 128 -6.36 1.07 -21.28
CA ALA A 128 -7.68 1.71 -21.28
C ALA A 128 -7.82 2.75 -20.15
N THR A 129 -7.23 2.47 -18.98
CA THR A 129 -7.28 3.39 -17.83
C THR A 129 -6.20 4.46 -17.90
N ASN A 130 -5.09 4.19 -18.59
CA ASN A 130 -3.98 5.09 -18.88
C ASN A 130 -3.44 5.81 -17.61
N PRO A 131 -2.68 5.11 -16.75
CA PRO A 131 -2.19 5.71 -15.52
C PRO A 131 -1.25 6.89 -15.78
N GLY A 132 -1.44 7.95 -14.99
CA GLY A 132 -0.53 9.09 -14.97
C GLY A 132 0.74 8.83 -14.16
N ILE A 133 0.69 7.88 -13.22
CA ILE A 133 1.82 7.49 -12.36
C ILE A 133 1.86 5.96 -12.24
N ILE A 134 3.07 5.39 -12.33
CA ILE A 134 3.34 3.98 -12.05
C ILE A 134 4.27 3.89 -10.84
N ILE A 135 3.91 3.06 -9.87
CA ILE A 135 4.69 2.79 -8.67
C ILE A 135 5.12 1.33 -8.68
N LEU A 136 6.43 1.08 -8.54
CA LEU A 136 7.04 -0.25 -8.58
C LEU A 136 7.31 -0.73 -7.15
N GLY A 137 6.35 -1.43 -6.53
CA GLY A 137 6.51 -2.10 -5.25
C GLY A 137 7.45 -3.31 -5.34
N ASP A 138 7.56 -3.91 -6.52
CA ASP A 138 8.45 -5.03 -6.82
C ASP A 138 9.89 -4.61 -7.20
N SER A 139 10.20 -3.31 -7.10
CA SER A 139 11.56 -2.80 -7.34
C SER A 139 12.61 -3.47 -6.46
N MET A 140 12.27 -3.88 -5.25
CA MET A 140 13.16 -4.63 -4.35
C MET A 140 13.50 -6.04 -4.86
N TRP A 141 12.75 -6.54 -5.83
CA TRP A 141 12.97 -7.83 -6.49
C TRP A 141 13.63 -7.71 -7.86
N GLY A 142 14.13 -6.51 -8.18
CA GLY A 142 14.93 -6.25 -9.37
C GLY A 142 14.18 -5.63 -10.55
N VAL A 143 12.90 -5.31 -10.40
CA VAL A 143 12.18 -4.51 -11.41
C VAL A 143 12.69 -3.08 -11.35
N THR A 144 13.05 -2.52 -12.50
CA THR A 144 13.61 -1.16 -12.61
C THR A 144 12.74 -0.26 -13.47
N VAL A 145 12.87 1.05 -13.29
CA VAL A 145 12.21 2.04 -14.17
C VAL A 145 12.54 1.76 -15.63
N ASP A 146 13.81 1.52 -15.95
CA ASP A 146 14.26 1.23 -17.33
C ASP A 146 13.61 -0.04 -17.89
N SER A 147 13.39 -1.06 -17.06
CA SER A 147 12.70 -2.29 -17.49
C SER A 147 11.26 -2.03 -17.90
N VAL A 148 10.58 -1.11 -17.20
CA VAL A 148 9.19 -0.73 -17.52
C VAL A 148 9.12 0.11 -18.79
N LEU A 149 10.07 1.03 -19.01
CA LEU A 149 10.14 1.86 -20.23
C LEU A 149 10.25 1.04 -21.51
N THR A 150 10.76 -0.19 -21.41
CA THR A 150 10.97 -1.09 -22.56
C THR A 150 9.91 -2.18 -22.71
N ARG A 151 8.85 -2.19 -21.87
CA ARG A 151 7.77 -3.19 -21.93
C ARG A 151 6.92 -2.99 -23.20
N PRO A 152 6.72 -4.03 -24.03
CA PRO A 152 5.87 -3.93 -25.20
C PRO A 152 4.43 -3.51 -24.84
N GLY A 153 3.90 -2.51 -25.55
CA GLY A 153 2.55 -1.99 -25.37
C GLY A 153 2.39 -0.94 -24.26
N TRP A 154 3.47 -0.61 -23.52
CA TRP A 154 3.44 0.42 -22.46
C TRP A 154 3.88 1.80 -22.95
N GLU A 155 4.48 1.89 -24.12
CA GLU A 155 5.02 3.13 -24.74
C GLU A 155 3.96 4.22 -24.93
N GLY A 156 2.69 3.83 -24.97
CA GLY A 156 1.54 4.73 -25.11
C GLY A 156 1.07 5.38 -23.80
N LEU A 157 1.46 4.83 -22.64
CA LEU A 157 0.99 5.29 -21.34
C LEU A 157 1.53 6.67 -20.97
N ASP A 158 0.70 7.50 -20.34
CA ASP A 158 1.09 8.84 -19.91
C ASP A 158 2.21 8.80 -18.88
N ALA A 159 2.18 7.85 -17.94
CA ALA A 159 3.26 7.65 -16.97
C ALA A 159 4.61 7.38 -17.65
N VAL A 160 4.62 6.59 -18.73
CA VAL A 160 5.85 6.27 -19.49
C VAL A 160 6.33 7.51 -20.27
N LYS A 161 5.44 8.19 -21.00
CA LYS A 161 5.77 9.40 -21.78
C LYS A 161 6.32 10.53 -20.93
N ASN A 162 5.79 10.67 -19.70
CA ASN A 162 6.13 11.76 -18.79
C ASN A 162 7.20 11.36 -17.76
N ASN A 163 7.81 10.16 -17.86
CA ASN A 163 8.76 9.61 -16.88
C ASN A 163 8.24 9.63 -15.44
N GLN A 164 6.95 9.32 -15.26
CA GLN A 164 6.28 9.24 -13.95
C GLN A 164 6.24 7.78 -13.47
N ILE A 165 7.40 7.16 -13.36
CA ILE A 165 7.59 5.77 -12.91
C ILE A 165 8.55 5.83 -11.73
N PHE A 166 8.13 5.27 -10.58
CA PHE A 166 8.86 5.40 -9.33
C PHE A 166 9.04 4.04 -8.65
N ALA A 167 10.28 3.73 -8.24
CA ALA A 167 10.54 2.63 -7.33
C ALA A 167 10.03 2.98 -5.92
N PHE A 168 9.44 2.00 -5.23
CA PHE A 168 8.88 2.19 -3.90
C PHE A 168 9.20 1.00 -2.98
N ASP A 169 9.42 1.26 -1.69
CA ASP A 169 9.56 0.18 -0.70
C ASP A 169 8.17 -0.35 -0.32
N ASP A 170 7.78 -1.49 -0.90
CA ASP A 170 6.50 -2.14 -0.65
C ASP A 170 6.27 -2.51 0.83
N ASN A 171 7.33 -2.71 1.62
CA ASN A 171 7.16 -2.96 3.06
C ASN A 171 6.47 -1.81 3.81
N LEU A 172 6.41 -0.61 3.23
CA LEU A 172 5.73 0.55 3.80
C LEU A 172 4.22 0.55 3.55
N VAL A 173 3.71 -0.30 2.65
CA VAL A 173 2.28 -0.39 2.32
C VAL A 173 1.69 -1.79 2.55
N SER A 174 2.53 -2.84 2.54
CA SER A 174 2.08 -4.24 2.67
C SER A 174 2.09 -4.77 4.11
N ARG A 175 2.74 -4.07 5.04
CA ARG A 175 2.93 -4.54 6.42
C ARG A 175 2.15 -3.68 7.41
N PRO A 176 1.04 -4.19 7.99
CA PRO A 176 0.15 -3.41 8.87
C PRO A 176 0.80 -3.11 10.23
N GLY A 177 1.55 -2.01 10.27
CA GLY A 177 2.25 -1.52 11.46
C GLY A 177 2.55 -0.03 11.36
N PRO A 178 3.30 0.55 12.31
CA PRO A 178 3.55 2.01 12.39
C PRO A 178 4.10 2.61 11.10
N ARG A 179 4.87 1.82 10.33
CA ARG A 179 5.49 2.28 9.07
C ARG A 179 4.52 2.51 7.92
N LEU A 180 3.24 2.08 8.03
CA LEU A 180 2.21 2.47 7.07
C LEU A 180 2.06 3.99 6.97
N VAL A 181 2.31 4.72 8.06
CA VAL A 181 2.28 6.18 8.06
C VAL A 181 3.47 6.76 7.28
N ASP A 182 4.65 6.12 7.36
CA ASP A 182 5.80 6.48 6.52
C ASP A 182 5.47 6.27 5.02
N GLY A 183 4.79 5.16 4.71
CA GLY A 183 4.30 4.86 3.36
C GLY A 183 3.30 5.90 2.86
N LEU A 184 2.32 6.28 3.68
CA LEU A 184 1.37 7.33 3.35
C LEU A 184 2.07 8.67 3.04
N GLU A 185 2.99 9.10 3.90
CA GLU A 185 3.74 10.34 3.69
C GLU A 185 4.57 10.33 2.41
N GLN A 186 5.22 9.19 2.11
CA GLN A 186 6.02 9.06 0.91
C GLN A 186 5.14 9.05 -0.34
N LEU A 187 4.02 8.30 -0.34
CA LEU A 187 3.06 8.30 -1.43
C LEU A 187 2.50 9.70 -1.67
N ALA A 188 2.07 10.39 -0.62
CA ALA A 188 1.52 11.74 -0.75
C ALA A 188 2.51 12.73 -1.36
N LYS A 189 3.78 12.69 -0.93
CA LYS A 189 4.87 13.51 -1.51
C LYS A 189 5.16 13.15 -2.97
N LEU A 190 5.08 11.87 -3.32
CA LEU A 190 5.29 11.39 -4.67
C LEU A 190 4.17 11.83 -5.60
N LEU A 191 2.91 11.69 -5.16
CA LEU A 191 1.73 12.02 -5.96
C LEU A 191 1.50 13.54 -6.08
N HIS A 192 1.86 14.30 -5.06
CA HIS A 192 1.62 15.74 -4.95
C HIS A 192 2.86 16.51 -4.45
N PRO A 193 4.01 16.48 -5.17
CA PRO A 193 5.25 17.07 -4.68
C PRO A 193 5.12 18.56 -4.36
N ASP A 194 4.26 19.29 -5.05
CA ASP A 194 4.07 20.74 -4.83
C ASP A 194 3.36 21.06 -3.50
N ALA A 195 2.52 20.16 -2.99
CA ALA A 195 1.85 20.34 -1.71
C ALA A 195 2.80 20.15 -0.50
N PHE A 196 4.00 19.63 -0.72
CA PHE A 196 4.97 19.29 0.33
C PHE A 196 6.27 20.10 0.25
N LYS A 197 6.26 21.19 -0.55
CA LYS A 197 7.36 22.18 -0.62
C LYS A 197 7.40 23.11 0.58
#